data_4caf57d1041f44b8826bf92ced00dfa8
#
_entry.id   4caf57d1041f44b8826bf92ced00dfa8
#
_cell.length_a   1.000
_cell.length_b   1.000
_cell.length_c   1.000
_cell.angle_alpha   90.00
_cell.angle_beta   90.00
_cell.angle_gamma   90.00
#
_symmetry.space_group_name_H-M   'P 1'
#
loop_
_entity.id
_entity.type
_entity.pdbx_description
1 polymer ?
#
loop_
_entity_poly.entity_id
_entity_poly.type
_entity_poly.pdbx_seq_one_letter_code
_entity_poly.pdbx_strand_id
1 'polypeptide(L)'
;MRAGSLLVSRMWLILLALLAVSGCAWFGGQAKPDWIDGVSTAYPSGQYLVGVGQAESRATAEDRAYAAVARIFKAEVSAQAKDWESYLLIEQRGHSSEERRLTLDNLTRVSTDKVLENVRIVDRWVDVHRGLHYALAGMHRSQAETSFMERMTELDRSIRDDVEEAHRSPDKLAKVRALRRAARNLVLRETYNADLRVIRPSGQGTAAAYRVSELTHELEQFLATNLVLAVAVTGDQVEPVQRALTEGLLKEGLQVTSRSWGGDRSIGGDSSGPSPELLVRGVVRVWPIDVRDPQFKFVRWCSDFEVVDLTSQRVVGALSKGGKEGHLSEREATAKVVRVMQQEFSSDVAKAIAAHVYGESELPAQANQPAGCPRDGLGSAPASASH
;
A
#
# COMPACT_ATOMS: atom_id res chain seq x y z
N MET A 1 -82.05 56.24 3.49
CA MET A 1 -81.20 55.21 2.93
C MET A 1 -79.74 55.68 2.65
N ARG A 2 -78.99 56.09 3.71
CA ARG A 2 -77.57 56.57 3.53
C ARG A 2 -76.63 56.18 4.70
N ALA A 3 -77.03 55.24 5.58
CA ALA A 3 -76.20 54.85 6.74
C ALA A 3 -75.43 53.55 6.55
N GLY A 4 -75.70 52.75 5.50
CA GLY A 4 -75.07 51.43 5.29
C GLY A 4 -73.72 51.44 4.58
N SER A 5 -73.42 52.50 3.83
CA SER A 5 -72.21 52.56 2.98
C SER A 5 -70.91 52.89 3.76
N LEU A 6 -70.99 53.58 4.85
CA LEU A 6 -69.83 53.98 5.64
C LEU A 6 -69.29 52.86 6.57
N LEU A 7 -70.15 51.95 6.96
CA LEU A 7 -69.78 50.83 7.82
C LEU A 7 -69.00 49.76 7.02
N VAL A 8 -69.39 49.44 5.77
CA VAL A 8 -68.74 48.49 4.90
C VAL A 8 -67.38 49.02 4.49
N SER A 9 -67.23 50.28 4.18
CA SER A 9 -65.94 50.90 3.82
C SER A 9 -64.92 50.89 5.00
N ARG A 10 -65.38 51.11 6.23
CA ARG A 10 -64.49 51.01 7.42
C ARG A 10 -64.09 49.62 7.77
N MET A 11 -64.92 48.60 7.51
CA MET A 11 -64.63 47.19 7.73
C MET A 11 -63.63 46.70 6.72
N TRP A 12 -63.68 47.16 5.47
CA TRP A 12 -62.67 46.82 4.45
C TRP A 12 -61.28 47.42 4.72
N LEU A 13 -61.24 48.66 5.27
CA LEU A 13 -59.98 49.28 5.65
C LEU A 13 -59.32 48.60 6.88
N ILE A 14 -60.11 48.09 7.82
CA ILE A 14 -59.61 47.33 8.97
C ILE A 14 -59.11 45.94 8.52
N LEU A 15 -59.81 45.29 7.57
CA LEU A 15 -59.33 44.00 7.01
C LEU A 15 -58.06 44.16 6.21
N LEU A 16 -57.88 45.23 5.43
CA LEU A 16 -56.66 45.55 4.71
C LEU A 16 -55.47 45.90 5.65
N ALA A 17 -55.72 46.56 6.75
CA ALA A 17 -54.74 46.90 7.76
C ALA A 17 -54.27 45.64 8.53
N LEU A 18 -55.17 44.68 8.81
CA LEU A 18 -54.84 43.38 9.43
C LEU A 18 -54.02 42.48 8.49
N LEU A 19 -54.26 42.53 7.18
CA LEU A 19 -53.45 41.81 6.18
C LEU A 19 -52.07 42.42 5.99
N ALA A 20 -51.90 43.74 6.17
CA ALA A 20 -50.58 44.40 6.08
C ALA A 20 -49.65 44.11 7.27
N VAL A 21 -50.20 43.79 8.45
CA VAL A 21 -49.39 43.42 9.63
C VAL A 21 -48.91 41.97 9.61
N SER A 22 -49.56 41.07 8.84
CA SER A 22 -49.17 39.68 8.71
C SER A 22 -48.03 39.46 7.73
N GLY A 23 -47.62 40.45 6.94
CA GLY A 23 -46.60 40.34 5.87
C GLY A 23 -45.15 40.56 6.29
N CYS A 24 -44.90 41.04 7.51
CA CYS A 24 -43.52 41.37 7.92
C CYS A 24 -42.74 40.26 8.64
N ALA A 25 -43.33 39.08 8.81
CA ALA A 25 -42.66 37.97 9.52
C ALA A 25 -41.87 37.01 8.60
N TRP A 26 -41.85 37.23 7.28
CA TRP A 26 -41.23 36.27 6.35
C TRP A 26 -39.86 36.68 5.78
N PHE A 27 -39.31 37.79 6.22
CA PHE A 27 -37.94 38.22 5.90
C PHE A 27 -36.99 38.15 7.09
N GLY A 28 -37.34 37.38 8.12
CA GLY A 28 -36.41 37.06 9.20
C GLY A 28 -35.36 36.06 8.69
N GLY A 29 -34.16 36.53 8.40
CA GLY A 29 -33.01 35.64 8.17
C GLY A 29 -32.93 34.60 9.31
N GLN A 30 -32.73 33.35 8.98
CA GLN A 30 -32.62 32.28 9.96
C GLN A 30 -31.54 32.64 10.99
N ALA A 31 -31.89 32.64 12.30
CA ALA A 31 -30.96 33.00 13.36
C ALA A 31 -29.65 32.16 13.23
N LYS A 32 -28.52 32.80 13.55
CA LYS A 32 -27.22 32.09 13.52
C LYS A 32 -27.28 30.88 14.45
N PRO A 33 -27.04 29.67 13.92
CA PRO A 33 -27.00 28.45 14.74
C PRO A 33 -25.86 28.46 15.76
N ASP A 34 -26.08 27.85 16.91
CA ASP A 34 -25.11 27.71 18.01
C ASP A 34 -23.84 26.93 17.61
N TRP A 35 -23.98 25.95 16.74
CA TRP A 35 -22.86 25.12 16.27
C TRP A 35 -21.78 25.89 15.50
N ILE A 36 -22.08 27.09 14.98
CA ILE A 36 -21.08 27.91 14.30
C ILE A 36 -20.04 28.43 15.29
N ASP A 37 -20.44 28.65 16.54
CA ASP A 37 -19.55 29.09 17.63
C ASP A 37 -18.92 27.90 18.39
N GLY A 38 -19.08 26.69 17.88
CA GLY A 38 -18.41 25.46 18.39
C GLY A 38 -19.19 24.73 19.49
N VAL A 39 -20.38 25.16 19.85
CA VAL A 39 -21.24 24.50 20.84
C VAL A 39 -22.58 24.20 20.20
N SER A 40 -23.01 22.96 20.19
CA SER A 40 -24.33 22.59 19.64
C SER A 40 -25.18 21.88 20.68
N THR A 41 -26.38 22.41 20.91
CA THR A 41 -27.40 21.74 21.74
C THR A 41 -28.07 20.59 21.01
N ALA A 42 -28.23 20.69 19.68
CA ALA A 42 -28.83 19.66 18.84
C ALA A 42 -27.86 18.49 18.56
N TYR A 43 -26.53 18.75 18.56
CA TYR A 43 -25.50 17.77 18.29
C TYR A 43 -24.46 17.74 19.43
N PRO A 44 -24.82 17.26 20.63
CA PRO A 44 -23.96 17.29 21.81
C PRO A 44 -22.72 16.42 21.60
N SER A 45 -21.55 16.90 22.05
CA SER A 45 -20.23 16.26 21.82
C SER A 45 -20.10 14.84 22.39
N GLY A 46 -20.91 14.48 23.39
CA GLY A 46 -20.98 13.10 23.91
C GLY A 46 -21.63 12.11 22.95
N GLN A 47 -22.49 12.58 22.03
CA GLN A 47 -23.20 11.75 21.06
C GLN A 47 -22.68 11.93 19.63
N TYR A 48 -22.16 13.11 19.32
CA TYR A 48 -21.71 13.46 17.98
C TYR A 48 -20.25 13.93 17.99
N LEU A 49 -19.56 13.59 16.92
CA LEU A 49 -18.31 14.22 16.54
C LEU A 49 -18.63 15.11 15.33
N VAL A 50 -18.33 16.40 15.44
CA VAL A 50 -18.76 17.37 14.42
C VAL A 50 -17.58 18.15 13.85
N GLY A 51 -17.75 18.60 12.59
CA GLY A 51 -16.82 19.49 11.90
C GLY A 51 -17.58 20.60 11.19
N VAL A 52 -17.11 21.83 11.33
CA VAL A 52 -17.70 23.01 10.68
C VAL A 52 -16.88 23.38 9.46
N GLY A 53 -17.56 23.63 8.35
CA GLY A 53 -16.99 24.18 7.13
C GLY A 53 -17.65 25.51 6.77
N GLN A 54 -16.86 26.43 6.26
CA GLN A 54 -17.30 27.74 5.79
C GLN A 54 -16.70 28.05 4.44
N ALA A 55 -17.49 28.54 3.48
CA ALA A 55 -17.03 28.98 2.17
C ALA A 55 -18.01 29.91 1.47
N GLU A 56 -17.61 30.47 0.34
CA GLU A 56 -18.48 31.30 -0.51
C GLU A 56 -19.51 30.47 -1.29
N SER A 57 -19.25 29.16 -1.46
CA SER A 57 -20.19 28.22 -2.07
C SER A 57 -20.61 27.13 -1.09
N ARG A 58 -21.83 26.61 -1.27
CA ARG A 58 -22.38 25.52 -0.48
C ARG A 58 -21.51 24.25 -0.59
N ALA A 59 -21.15 23.85 -1.80
CA ALA A 59 -20.36 22.64 -2.03
C ALA A 59 -19.01 22.71 -1.30
N THR A 60 -18.29 23.81 -1.45
CA THR A 60 -17.01 24.02 -0.77
C THR A 60 -17.14 24.07 0.76
N ALA A 61 -18.26 24.61 1.29
CA ALA A 61 -18.51 24.60 2.73
C ALA A 61 -18.73 23.16 3.24
N GLU A 62 -19.50 22.35 2.52
CA GLU A 62 -19.71 20.93 2.82
C GLU A 62 -18.40 20.15 2.79
N ASP A 63 -17.56 20.32 1.75
CA ASP A 63 -16.24 19.68 1.63
C ASP A 63 -15.32 20.06 2.80
N ARG A 64 -15.31 21.32 3.20
CA ARG A 64 -14.54 21.80 4.36
C ARG A 64 -15.04 21.22 5.67
N ALA A 65 -16.34 20.99 5.81
CA ALA A 65 -16.91 20.35 6.98
C ALA A 65 -16.49 18.88 7.09
N TYR A 66 -16.54 18.12 5.99
CA TYR A 66 -15.99 16.75 5.93
C TYR A 66 -14.49 16.72 6.26
N ALA A 67 -13.72 17.62 5.66
CA ALA A 67 -12.29 17.72 5.91
C ALA A 67 -11.96 18.11 7.37
N ALA A 68 -12.83 18.86 8.05
CA ALA A 68 -12.66 19.20 9.45
C ALA A 68 -12.78 17.97 10.35
N VAL A 69 -13.75 17.07 10.08
CA VAL A 69 -13.87 15.78 10.78
C VAL A 69 -12.67 14.91 10.48
N ALA A 70 -12.32 14.70 9.19
CA ALA A 70 -11.23 13.82 8.77
C ALA A 70 -9.87 14.20 9.40
N ARG A 71 -9.59 15.48 9.60
CA ARG A 71 -8.33 15.95 10.22
C ARG A 71 -8.12 15.46 11.65
N ILE A 72 -9.20 15.26 12.43
CA ILE A 72 -9.10 14.78 13.80
C ILE A 72 -8.54 13.34 13.81
N PHE A 73 -9.06 12.49 12.92
CA PHE A 73 -8.65 11.09 12.79
C PHE A 73 -7.24 10.97 12.22
N LYS A 74 -6.92 11.75 11.19
CA LYS A 74 -5.57 11.77 10.61
C LYS A 74 -4.49 12.06 11.67
N ALA A 75 -4.75 12.97 12.59
CA ALA A 75 -3.80 13.30 13.67
C ALA A 75 -3.56 12.09 14.60
N GLU A 76 -4.61 11.35 14.95
CA GLU A 76 -4.50 10.17 15.82
C GLU A 76 -3.75 9.02 15.13
N VAL A 77 -4.09 8.68 13.88
CA VAL A 77 -3.37 7.66 13.11
C VAL A 77 -1.88 7.99 12.99
N SER A 78 -1.55 9.26 12.71
CA SER A 78 -0.15 9.70 12.62
C SER A 78 0.59 9.61 13.96
N ALA A 79 -0.09 9.83 15.08
CA ALA A 79 0.51 9.69 16.41
C ALA A 79 0.87 8.23 16.75
N GLN A 80 0.07 7.27 16.26
CA GLN A 80 0.30 5.83 16.48
C GLN A 80 1.31 5.23 15.49
N ALA A 81 1.65 5.92 14.42
CA ALA A 81 2.49 5.38 13.34
C ALA A 81 3.88 4.89 13.79
N LYS A 82 4.44 5.47 14.86
CA LYS A 82 5.72 5.04 15.44
C LYS A 82 5.72 3.59 15.92
N ASP A 83 4.59 3.10 16.40
CA ASP A 83 4.45 1.74 16.89
C ASP A 83 4.47 0.71 15.75
N TRP A 84 4.26 1.16 14.50
CA TRP A 84 4.21 0.31 13.31
C TRP A 84 5.42 0.48 12.39
N GLU A 85 6.35 1.38 12.72
CA GLU A 85 7.48 1.76 11.85
C GLU A 85 8.30 0.53 11.42
N SER A 86 8.61 -0.37 12.34
CA SER A 86 9.36 -1.60 12.05
C SER A 86 8.64 -2.48 11.02
N TYR A 87 7.34 -2.64 11.15
CA TYR A 87 6.54 -3.40 10.19
C TYR A 87 6.47 -2.70 8.82
N LEU A 88 6.26 -1.38 8.80
CA LEU A 88 6.21 -0.62 7.55
C LEU A 88 7.52 -0.70 6.76
N LEU A 89 8.67 -0.84 7.44
CA LEU A 89 9.95 -1.09 6.79
C LEU A 89 10.02 -2.48 6.15
N ILE A 90 9.50 -3.51 6.83
CA ILE A 90 9.40 -4.88 6.25
C ILE A 90 8.44 -4.89 5.07
N GLU A 91 7.32 -4.21 5.18
CA GLU A 91 6.30 -4.14 4.13
C GLU A 91 6.82 -3.49 2.84
N GLN A 92 7.89 -2.70 2.91
CA GLN A 92 8.55 -2.14 1.72
C GLN A 92 9.30 -3.20 0.89
N ARG A 93 9.65 -4.33 1.48
CA ARG A 93 10.41 -5.41 0.84
C ARG A 93 9.51 -6.22 -0.10
N GLY A 94 10.02 -6.58 -1.27
CA GLY A 94 9.32 -7.41 -2.25
C GLY A 94 8.22 -6.73 -3.05
N HIS A 95 7.89 -5.46 -2.81
CA HIS A 95 6.88 -4.74 -3.59
C HIS A 95 7.45 -4.23 -4.91
N SER A 96 6.81 -4.61 -6.01
CA SER A 96 7.14 -4.14 -7.35
C SER A 96 6.55 -2.76 -7.67
N SER A 97 5.54 -2.30 -6.92
CA SER A 97 4.91 -0.99 -7.10
C SER A 97 4.61 -0.33 -5.76
N GLU A 98 4.72 1.00 -5.71
CA GLU A 98 4.39 1.78 -4.51
C GLU A 98 2.91 1.70 -4.15
N GLU A 99 2.03 1.49 -5.12
CA GLU A 99 0.57 1.42 -4.91
C GLU A 99 0.12 0.26 -4.04
N ARG A 100 0.86 -0.87 -4.05
CA ARG A 100 0.54 -2.06 -3.25
C ARG A 100 1.18 -2.05 -1.87
N ARG A 101 2.07 -1.11 -1.62
CA ARG A 101 2.80 -0.98 -0.38
C ARG A 101 1.91 -0.43 0.73
N LEU A 102 1.89 -1.06 1.89
CA LEU A 102 1.26 -0.47 3.06
C LEU A 102 2.16 0.64 3.59
N THR A 103 1.75 1.87 3.41
CA THR A 103 2.45 3.07 3.87
C THR A 103 1.58 3.83 4.87
N LEU A 104 2.17 4.74 5.62
CA LEU A 104 1.41 5.62 6.52
C LEU A 104 0.34 6.42 5.76
N ASP A 105 0.62 6.85 4.54
CA ASP A 105 -0.35 7.56 3.70
C ASP A 105 -1.52 6.65 3.30
N ASN A 106 -1.25 5.39 2.96
CA ASN A 106 -2.29 4.41 2.66
C ASN A 106 -3.14 4.09 3.89
N LEU A 107 -2.53 3.91 5.06
CA LEU A 107 -3.25 3.71 6.33
C LEU A 107 -4.13 4.91 6.66
N THR A 108 -3.59 6.13 6.53
CA THR A 108 -4.35 7.37 6.74
C THR A 108 -5.51 7.50 5.76
N ARG A 109 -5.33 7.11 4.50
CA ARG A 109 -6.40 7.12 3.49
C ARG A 109 -7.50 6.11 3.82
N VAL A 110 -7.14 4.87 4.15
CA VAL A 110 -8.10 3.81 4.52
C VAL A 110 -8.90 4.21 5.77
N SER A 111 -8.24 4.80 6.78
CA SER A 111 -8.90 5.37 7.95
C SER A 111 -9.87 6.49 7.55
N THR A 112 -9.41 7.46 6.75
CA THR A 112 -10.23 8.59 6.30
C THR A 112 -11.47 8.13 5.52
N ASP A 113 -11.31 7.18 4.60
CA ASP A 113 -12.42 6.63 3.82
C ASP A 113 -13.47 5.98 4.74
N LYS A 114 -13.03 5.16 5.70
CA LYS A 114 -13.92 4.52 6.69
C LYS A 114 -14.62 5.53 7.60
N VAL A 115 -13.92 6.58 8.02
CA VAL A 115 -14.49 7.68 8.81
C VAL A 115 -15.59 8.36 8.01
N LEU A 116 -15.31 8.74 6.75
CA LEU A 116 -16.25 9.48 5.90
C LEU A 116 -17.52 8.69 5.57
N GLU A 117 -17.48 7.35 5.56
CA GLU A 117 -18.69 6.51 5.43
C GLU A 117 -19.73 6.80 6.55
N ASN A 118 -19.25 7.23 7.72
CA ASN A 118 -20.06 7.47 8.91
C ASN A 118 -20.38 8.96 9.13
N VAL A 119 -19.91 9.86 8.25
CA VAL A 119 -20.12 11.32 8.37
C VAL A 119 -21.18 11.79 7.37
N ARG A 120 -22.05 12.68 7.81
CA ARG A 120 -23.06 13.30 6.95
C ARG A 120 -23.17 14.79 7.26
N ILE A 121 -23.59 15.58 6.28
CA ILE A 121 -23.99 16.97 6.55
C ILE A 121 -25.32 16.95 7.30
N VAL A 122 -25.28 17.34 8.55
CA VAL A 122 -26.43 17.32 9.47
C VAL A 122 -27.13 18.65 9.56
N ASP A 123 -26.46 19.79 9.26
CA ASP A 123 -27.05 21.10 9.24
C ASP A 123 -26.33 22.05 8.28
N ARG A 124 -26.99 23.12 7.89
CA ARG A 124 -26.51 24.18 6.97
C ARG A 124 -27.08 25.52 7.35
N TRP A 125 -26.28 26.56 7.17
CA TRP A 125 -26.72 27.94 7.38
C TRP A 125 -26.01 28.86 6.38
N VAL A 126 -26.69 29.96 6.04
CA VAL A 126 -26.17 31.00 5.13
C VAL A 126 -26.16 32.33 5.82
N ASP A 127 -24.98 32.93 5.92
CA ASP A 127 -24.86 34.34 6.28
C ASP A 127 -25.11 35.19 5.03
N VAL A 128 -26.36 35.67 4.90
CA VAL A 128 -26.78 36.45 3.73
C VAL A 128 -26.03 37.78 3.65
N HIS A 129 -25.63 38.36 4.80
CA HIS A 129 -24.93 39.65 4.84
C HIS A 129 -23.50 39.55 4.34
N ARG A 130 -22.84 38.39 4.60
CA ARG A 130 -21.46 38.13 4.19
C ARG A 130 -21.36 37.28 2.91
N GLY A 131 -22.46 36.73 2.42
CA GLY A 131 -22.49 35.82 1.28
C GLY A 131 -21.77 34.50 1.58
N LEU A 132 -21.76 34.06 2.84
CA LEU A 132 -21.02 32.87 3.26
C LEU A 132 -21.96 31.71 3.59
N HIS A 133 -21.62 30.53 3.08
CA HIS A 133 -22.26 29.26 3.39
C HIS A 133 -21.51 28.57 4.52
N TYR A 134 -22.28 28.03 5.46
CA TYR A 134 -21.79 27.20 6.55
C TYR A 134 -22.42 25.82 6.47
N ALA A 135 -21.63 24.77 6.74
CA ALA A 135 -22.09 23.39 6.81
C ALA A 135 -21.56 22.75 8.09
N LEU A 136 -22.39 21.93 8.72
CA LEU A 136 -22.03 21.09 9.84
C LEU A 136 -22.01 19.65 9.38
N ALA A 137 -20.82 19.03 9.34
CA ALA A 137 -20.66 17.60 9.20
C ALA A 137 -20.74 16.93 10.58
N GLY A 138 -21.48 15.84 10.70
CA GLY A 138 -21.68 15.13 11.95
C GLY A 138 -21.55 13.62 11.76
N MET A 139 -20.88 12.98 12.73
CA MET A 139 -20.79 11.55 12.90
C MET A 139 -21.48 11.17 14.20
N HIS A 140 -22.43 10.24 14.14
CA HIS A 140 -23.05 9.70 15.35
C HIS A 140 -22.11 8.66 15.96
N ARG A 141 -21.59 8.93 17.16
CA ARG A 141 -20.52 8.12 17.80
C ARG A 141 -20.89 6.65 17.98
N SER A 142 -22.10 6.34 18.43
CA SER A 142 -22.48 4.94 18.66
C SER A 142 -22.65 4.15 17.36
N GLN A 143 -23.15 4.78 16.28
CA GLN A 143 -23.25 4.13 14.97
C GLN A 143 -21.86 3.88 14.36
N ALA A 144 -20.99 4.88 14.43
CA ALA A 144 -19.60 4.75 13.99
C ALA A 144 -18.88 3.68 14.81
N GLU A 145 -19.00 3.69 16.14
CA GLU A 145 -18.41 2.67 17.02
C GLU A 145 -18.80 1.27 16.59
N THR A 146 -20.08 1.00 16.33
CA THR A 146 -20.56 -0.30 15.85
C THR A 146 -19.89 -0.70 14.54
N SER A 147 -19.86 0.21 13.55
CA SER A 147 -19.26 -0.04 12.24
C SER A 147 -17.75 -0.33 12.33
N PHE A 148 -17.02 0.37 13.22
CA PHE A 148 -15.59 0.14 13.43
C PHE A 148 -15.33 -1.16 14.19
N MET A 149 -16.13 -1.48 15.20
CA MET A 149 -16.03 -2.75 15.96
C MET A 149 -16.31 -3.97 15.09
N GLU A 150 -17.28 -3.91 14.18
CA GLU A 150 -17.54 -4.97 13.20
C GLU A 150 -16.31 -5.21 12.33
N ARG A 151 -15.72 -4.14 11.78
CA ARG A 151 -14.52 -4.25 10.93
C ARG A 151 -13.31 -4.79 11.69
N MET A 152 -13.10 -4.33 12.92
CA MET A 152 -12.03 -4.84 13.78
C MET A 152 -12.24 -6.33 14.12
N THR A 153 -13.47 -6.77 14.36
CA THR A 153 -13.79 -8.18 14.63
C THR A 153 -13.48 -9.09 13.42
N GLU A 154 -13.74 -8.61 12.21
CA GLU A 154 -13.37 -9.33 10.97
C GLU A 154 -11.84 -9.47 10.88
N LEU A 155 -11.11 -8.38 11.11
CA LEU A 155 -9.65 -8.40 11.10
C LEU A 155 -9.08 -9.30 12.21
N ASP A 156 -9.62 -9.24 13.44
CA ASP A 156 -9.21 -10.09 14.56
C ASP A 156 -9.40 -11.59 14.25
N ARG A 157 -10.42 -11.94 13.47
CA ARG A 157 -10.62 -13.33 12.98
C ARG A 157 -9.56 -13.68 11.96
N SER A 158 -9.39 -12.85 10.92
CA SER A 158 -8.39 -13.09 9.87
C SER A 158 -6.96 -13.19 10.44
N ILE A 159 -6.59 -12.31 11.38
CA ILE A 159 -5.29 -12.35 12.05
C ILE A 159 -5.08 -13.68 12.78
N ARG A 160 -6.09 -14.14 13.49
CA ARG A 160 -6.03 -15.42 14.22
C ARG A 160 -5.85 -16.60 13.29
N ASP A 161 -6.66 -16.65 12.20
CA ASP A 161 -6.58 -17.69 11.19
C ASP A 161 -5.19 -17.71 10.51
N ASP A 162 -4.65 -16.55 10.15
CA ASP A 162 -3.32 -16.41 9.57
C ASP A 162 -2.20 -16.86 10.54
N VAL A 163 -2.26 -16.47 11.81
CA VAL A 163 -1.29 -16.91 12.84
C VAL A 163 -1.36 -18.42 13.05
N GLU A 164 -2.55 -18.99 13.11
CA GLU A 164 -2.73 -20.43 13.24
C GLU A 164 -2.24 -21.20 11.99
N GLU A 165 -2.47 -20.66 10.79
CA GLU A 165 -1.90 -21.19 9.56
C GLU A 165 -0.36 -21.18 9.63
N ALA A 166 0.23 -20.06 10.03
CA ALA A 166 1.68 -19.95 10.14
C ALA A 166 2.29 -20.97 11.12
N HIS A 167 1.62 -21.24 12.25
CA HIS A 167 2.13 -22.18 13.25
C HIS A 167 1.92 -23.65 12.85
N ARG A 168 0.89 -23.97 12.07
CA ARG A 168 0.59 -25.34 11.63
C ARG A 168 1.27 -25.75 10.33
N SER A 169 1.62 -24.78 9.48
CA SER A 169 2.17 -25.08 8.16
C SER A 169 3.58 -25.68 8.25
N PRO A 170 3.85 -26.82 7.61
CA PRO A 170 5.19 -27.34 7.41
C PRO A 170 5.95 -26.60 6.30
N ASP A 171 5.22 -25.90 5.41
CA ASP A 171 5.78 -25.14 4.32
C ASP A 171 6.28 -23.77 4.82
N LYS A 172 7.58 -23.53 4.65
CA LYS A 172 8.26 -22.31 5.10
C LYS A 172 7.76 -21.06 4.37
N LEU A 173 7.47 -21.16 3.07
CA LEU A 173 6.93 -20.03 2.32
C LEU A 173 5.50 -19.71 2.75
N ALA A 174 4.66 -20.71 2.95
CA ALA A 174 3.31 -20.52 3.47
C ALA A 174 3.35 -19.86 4.86
N LYS A 175 4.27 -20.26 5.73
CA LYS A 175 4.46 -19.63 7.05
C LYS A 175 4.85 -18.16 6.94
N VAL A 176 5.83 -17.81 6.09
CA VAL A 176 6.23 -16.41 5.85
C VAL A 176 5.05 -15.56 5.36
N ARG A 177 4.32 -16.09 4.38
CA ARG A 177 3.15 -15.42 3.79
C ARG A 177 2.04 -15.21 4.82
N ALA A 178 1.75 -16.21 5.62
CA ALA A 178 0.74 -16.13 6.67
C ALA A 178 1.12 -15.12 7.78
N LEU A 179 2.35 -15.15 8.29
CA LEU A 179 2.83 -14.17 9.26
C LEU A 179 2.78 -12.74 8.72
N ARG A 180 3.13 -12.56 7.44
CA ARG A 180 3.07 -11.24 6.82
C ARG A 180 1.64 -10.73 6.68
N ARG A 181 0.68 -11.59 6.25
CA ARG A 181 -0.75 -11.24 6.21
C ARG A 181 -1.28 -10.88 7.60
N ALA A 182 -0.95 -11.69 8.62
CA ALA A 182 -1.34 -11.44 10.00
C ALA A 182 -0.83 -10.07 10.50
N ALA A 183 0.44 -9.76 10.29
CA ALA A 183 1.03 -8.50 10.68
C ALA A 183 0.41 -7.30 9.95
N ARG A 184 0.17 -7.43 8.65
CA ARG A 184 -0.52 -6.41 7.82
C ARG A 184 -1.94 -6.14 8.31
N ASN A 185 -2.72 -7.19 8.54
CA ASN A 185 -4.08 -7.08 9.06
C ASN A 185 -4.10 -6.48 10.46
N LEU A 186 -3.08 -6.80 11.28
CA LEU A 186 -2.95 -6.23 12.63
C LEU A 186 -2.65 -4.72 12.59
N VAL A 187 -1.80 -4.25 11.68
CA VAL A 187 -1.57 -2.81 11.48
C VAL A 187 -2.84 -2.09 11.02
N LEU A 188 -3.61 -2.70 10.11
CA LEU A 188 -4.92 -2.16 9.70
C LEU A 188 -5.90 -2.13 10.87
N ARG A 189 -5.94 -3.18 11.68
CA ARG A 189 -6.77 -3.26 12.89
C ARG A 189 -6.39 -2.17 13.90
N GLU A 190 -5.10 -1.95 14.14
CA GLU A 190 -4.63 -0.89 15.03
C GLU A 190 -4.91 0.51 14.48
N THR A 191 -4.93 0.69 13.17
CA THR A 191 -5.38 1.93 12.52
C THR A 191 -6.85 2.21 12.88
N TYR A 192 -7.74 1.23 12.76
CA TYR A 192 -9.14 1.39 13.18
C TYR A 192 -9.30 1.52 14.69
N ASN A 193 -8.40 0.93 15.47
CA ASN A 193 -8.38 1.11 16.91
C ASN A 193 -8.00 2.54 17.33
N ALA A 194 -7.10 3.19 16.58
CA ALA A 194 -6.80 4.60 16.73
C ALA A 194 -8.03 5.47 16.44
N ASP A 195 -8.74 5.19 15.35
CA ASP A 195 -10.00 5.86 15.05
C ASP A 195 -11.06 5.66 16.13
N LEU A 196 -11.17 4.44 16.67
CA LEU A 196 -12.10 4.12 17.75
C LEU A 196 -11.85 4.93 19.02
N ARG A 197 -10.59 5.27 19.34
CA ARG A 197 -10.25 6.17 20.46
C ARG A 197 -10.80 7.56 20.25
N VAL A 198 -10.82 8.06 19.03
CA VAL A 198 -11.43 9.35 18.69
C VAL A 198 -12.97 9.29 18.77
N ILE A 199 -13.56 8.17 18.33
CA ILE A 199 -15.00 7.97 18.31
C ILE A 199 -15.54 7.87 19.74
N ARG A 200 -14.88 7.16 20.64
CA ARG A 200 -15.32 6.96 22.02
C ARG A 200 -15.07 8.19 22.87
N PRO A 201 -16.07 8.68 23.61
CA PRO A 201 -15.85 9.78 24.57
C PRO A 201 -14.81 9.45 25.65
N SER A 202 -14.62 8.17 25.96
CA SER A 202 -13.61 7.70 26.93
C SER A 202 -12.18 7.78 26.40
N GLY A 203 -11.98 7.95 25.09
CA GLY A 203 -10.65 7.88 24.45
C GLY A 203 -10.01 6.50 24.45
N GLN A 204 -10.76 5.44 24.80
CA GLN A 204 -10.22 4.09 24.92
C GLN A 204 -10.45 3.24 23.67
N GLY A 205 -9.41 2.59 23.21
CA GLY A 205 -9.47 1.56 22.18
C GLY A 205 -9.87 0.19 22.71
N THR A 206 -9.68 -0.83 21.89
CA THR A 206 -9.87 -2.25 22.24
C THR A 206 -8.54 -2.98 22.09
N ALA A 207 -8.11 -3.73 23.10
CA ALA A 207 -6.87 -4.48 23.05
C ALA A 207 -6.90 -5.54 21.94
N ALA A 208 -5.80 -5.69 21.20
CA ALA A 208 -5.60 -6.79 20.26
C ALA A 208 -5.09 -8.03 20.98
N ALA A 209 -5.32 -9.21 20.39
CA ALA A 209 -4.78 -10.48 20.90
C ALA A 209 -3.26 -10.60 20.68
N TYR A 210 -2.73 -9.91 19.67
CA TYR A 210 -1.32 -9.92 19.28
C TYR A 210 -0.79 -8.49 19.22
N ARG A 211 0.53 -8.33 19.29
CA ARG A 211 1.21 -7.04 19.05
C ARG A 211 1.91 -7.03 17.72
N VAL A 212 1.89 -5.88 17.04
CA VAL A 212 2.59 -5.71 15.76
C VAL A 212 4.07 -6.07 15.89
N SER A 213 4.74 -5.59 16.93
CA SER A 213 6.15 -5.90 17.21
C SER A 213 6.45 -7.38 17.40
N GLU A 214 5.54 -8.14 18.00
CA GLU A 214 5.69 -9.58 18.23
C GLU A 214 5.64 -10.35 16.90
N LEU A 215 4.60 -10.12 16.08
CA LEU A 215 4.48 -10.78 14.78
C LEU A 215 5.59 -10.35 13.81
N THR A 216 5.99 -9.08 13.86
CA THR A 216 7.10 -8.56 13.07
C THR A 216 8.41 -9.25 13.43
N HIS A 217 8.71 -9.36 14.73
CA HIS A 217 9.90 -10.04 15.21
C HIS A 217 9.90 -11.53 14.86
N GLU A 218 8.76 -12.22 15.03
CA GLU A 218 8.64 -13.64 14.64
C GLU A 218 8.92 -13.82 13.15
N LEU A 219 8.36 -12.95 12.30
CA LEU A 219 8.60 -12.99 10.85
C LEU A 219 10.09 -12.78 10.51
N GLU A 220 10.73 -11.74 11.08
CA GLU A 220 12.15 -11.46 10.85
C GLU A 220 13.05 -12.59 11.33
N GLN A 221 12.80 -13.10 12.52
CA GLN A 221 13.56 -14.22 13.08
C GLN A 221 13.39 -15.47 12.23
N PHE A 222 12.17 -15.74 11.77
CA PHE A 222 11.91 -16.90 10.93
C PHE A 222 12.65 -16.78 9.58
N LEU A 223 12.60 -15.61 8.92
CA LEU A 223 13.34 -15.34 7.69
C LEU A 223 14.85 -15.51 7.88
N ALA A 224 15.40 -14.99 8.98
CA ALA A 224 16.82 -15.04 9.24
C ALA A 224 17.35 -16.45 9.50
N THR A 225 16.53 -17.32 10.09
CA THR A 225 16.99 -18.65 10.54
C THR A 225 16.53 -19.81 9.68
N ASN A 226 15.40 -19.66 8.96
CA ASN A 226 14.73 -20.79 8.31
C ASN A 226 14.58 -20.66 6.79
N LEU A 227 14.83 -19.48 6.22
CA LEU A 227 14.70 -19.27 4.79
C LEU A 227 16.02 -18.76 4.21
N VAL A 228 16.84 -19.69 3.74
CA VAL A 228 18.14 -19.39 3.11
C VAL A 228 18.05 -19.64 1.62
N LEU A 229 18.55 -18.72 0.82
CA LEU A 229 18.64 -18.84 -0.62
C LEU A 229 20.07 -19.15 -1.05
N ALA A 230 20.21 -19.89 -2.13
CA ALA A 230 21.46 -20.01 -2.88
C ALA A 230 21.34 -19.30 -4.22
N VAL A 231 22.43 -18.70 -4.69
CA VAL A 231 22.52 -18.06 -6.00
C VAL A 231 23.59 -18.75 -6.82
N ALA A 232 23.25 -19.17 -8.04
CA ALA A 232 24.15 -19.79 -9.00
C ALA A 232 24.00 -19.12 -10.37
N VAL A 233 25.01 -18.39 -10.78
CA VAL A 233 25.07 -17.75 -12.11
C VAL A 233 26.09 -18.49 -12.97
N THR A 234 25.78 -18.70 -14.25
CA THR A 234 26.67 -19.32 -15.24
C THR A 234 26.72 -18.46 -16.51
N GLY A 235 27.70 -18.75 -17.39
CA GLY A 235 27.87 -18.02 -18.64
C GLY A 235 28.84 -16.84 -18.54
N ASP A 236 28.47 -15.71 -19.12
CA ASP A 236 29.29 -14.50 -19.16
C ASP A 236 29.03 -13.61 -17.95
N GLN A 237 30.05 -12.82 -17.52
CA GLN A 237 29.92 -11.84 -16.45
C GLN A 237 29.37 -12.42 -15.12
N VAL A 238 29.74 -13.66 -14.78
CA VAL A 238 29.22 -14.41 -13.63
C VAL A 238 29.38 -13.66 -12.31
N GLU A 239 30.62 -13.30 -11.95
CA GLU A 239 30.91 -12.68 -10.63
C GLU A 239 30.17 -11.37 -10.39
N PRO A 240 30.19 -10.38 -11.33
CA PRO A 240 29.52 -9.12 -11.10
C PRO A 240 27.97 -9.27 -10.99
N VAL A 241 27.37 -10.18 -11.76
CA VAL A 241 25.92 -10.41 -11.71
C VAL A 241 25.54 -11.17 -10.45
N GLN A 242 26.27 -12.21 -10.08
CA GLN A 242 26.02 -12.99 -8.86
C GLN A 242 26.14 -12.12 -7.62
N ARG A 243 27.16 -11.25 -7.53
CA ARG A 243 27.34 -10.32 -6.43
C ARG A 243 26.17 -9.35 -6.34
N ALA A 244 25.80 -8.71 -7.45
CA ALA A 244 24.72 -7.73 -7.47
C ALA A 244 23.34 -8.35 -7.13
N LEU A 245 23.09 -9.58 -7.60
CA LEU A 245 21.87 -10.32 -7.24
C LEU A 245 21.84 -10.69 -5.76
N THR A 246 22.97 -11.16 -5.22
CA THR A 246 23.10 -11.45 -3.78
C THR A 246 22.84 -10.19 -2.94
N GLU A 247 23.47 -9.06 -3.29
CA GLU A 247 23.25 -7.78 -2.61
C GLU A 247 21.79 -7.32 -2.73
N GLY A 248 21.16 -7.51 -3.89
CA GLY A 248 19.75 -7.22 -4.10
C GLY A 248 18.85 -8.03 -3.18
N LEU A 249 19.06 -9.34 -3.09
CA LEU A 249 18.28 -10.23 -2.22
C LEU A 249 18.46 -9.88 -0.73
N LEU A 250 19.69 -9.57 -0.31
CA LEU A 250 19.95 -9.10 1.07
C LEU A 250 19.24 -7.79 1.39
N LYS A 251 19.17 -6.84 0.45
CA LYS A 251 18.39 -5.60 0.61
C LYS A 251 16.90 -5.86 0.78
N GLU A 252 16.39 -6.89 0.10
CA GLU A 252 14.99 -7.34 0.26
C GLU A 252 14.78 -8.16 1.55
N GLY A 253 15.80 -8.31 2.40
CA GLY A 253 15.72 -8.99 3.71
C GLY A 253 15.80 -10.52 3.63
N LEU A 254 16.21 -11.07 2.48
CA LEU A 254 16.38 -12.51 2.28
C LEU A 254 17.81 -12.91 2.60
N GLN A 255 18.00 -14.04 3.28
CA GLN A 255 19.32 -14.57 3.59
C GLN A 255 19.88 -15.37 2.39
N VAL A 256 21.13 -15.10 2.03
CA VAL A 256 21.80 -15.79 0.93
C VAL A 256 23.03 -16.51 1.47
N THR A 257 23.14 -17.81 1.17
CA THR A 257 24.34 -18.59 1.53
C THR A 257 25.55 -18.17 0.70
N SER A 258 26.69 -18.06 1.33
CA SER A 258 27.97 -17.81 0.65
C SER A 258 28.53 -19.05 -0.09
N ARG A 259 27.91 -20.22 0.08
CA ARG A 259 28.36 -21.46 -0.54
C ARG A 259 28.13 -21.40 -2.06
N SER A 260 29.19 -21.67 -2.84
CA SER A 260 29.08 -21.80 -4.30
C SER A 260 28.22 -23.01 -4.66
N TRP A 261 27.11 -22.78 -5.34
CA TRP A 261 26.17 -23.81 -5.81
C TRP A 261 26.35 -23.96 -7.32
N GLY A 262 26.91 -25.06 -7.78
CA GLY A 262 27.07 -25.29 -9.23
C GLY A 262 28.40 -25.83 -9.70
N GLY A 263 29.32 -26.12 -8.81
CA GLY A 263 30.54 -26.93 -9.11
C GLY A 263 30.32 -28.37 -8.75
N ASP A 264 30.95 -29.25 -9.55
CA ASP A 264 30.97 -30.69 -9.43
C ASP A 264 31.07 -31.17 -7.95
N ARG A 265 30.28 -32.18 -7.58
CA ARG A 265 30.09 -32.70 -6.20
C ARG A 265 31.34 -33.25 -5.51
N SER A 266 32.51 -32.84 -5.90
CA SER A 266 33.76 -33.42 -5.42
C SER A 266 34.76 -32.39 -4.93
N ILE A 267 34.48 -31.69 -3.84
CA ILE A 267 35.56 -31.26 -2.92
C ILE A 267 34.88 -31.03 -1.54
N GLY A 268 35.33 -31.80 -0.55
CA GLY A 268 34.90 -31.78 0.83
C GLY A 268 35.09 -30.39 1.48
N GLY A 269 34.11 -29.58 1.37
CA GLY A 269 33.99 -28.32 2.10
C GLY A 269 33.02 -28.49 3.26
N ASP A 270 33.49 -28.09 4.41
CA ASP A 270 32.84 -28.09 5.73
C ASP A 270 31.32 -27.82 5.64
N SER A 271 30.51 -28.82 6.06
CA SER A 271 29.05 -28.84 5.92
C SER A 271 28.31 -28.08 7.04
N SER A 272 28.95 -27.10 7.66
CA SER A 272 28.46 -26.46 8.90
C SER A 272 27.47 -25.30 8.72
N GLY A 273 27.02 -24.98 7.53
CA GLY A 273 26.01 -23.93 7.28
C GLY A 273 24.60 -24.46 6.98
N PRO A 274 23.55 -23.67 7.19
CA PRO A 274 22.19 -24.09 6.85
C PRO A 274 22.07 -24.42 5.36
N SER A 275 21.34 -25.50 5.06
CA SER A 275 21.05 -25.86 3.67
C SER A 275 20.03 -24.86 3.09
N PRO A 276 20.22 -24.38 1.87
CA PRO A 276 19.27 -23.48 1.25
C PRO A 276 17.95 -24.19 0.93
N GLU A 277 16.84 -23.48 1.03
CA GLU A 277 15.52 -23.90 0.60
C GLU A 277 15.21 -23.55 -0.85
N LEU A 278 15.70 -22.40 -1.29
CA LEU A 278 15.50 -21.92 -2.65
C LEU A 278 16.83 -21.74 -3.35
N LEU A 279 16.90 -22.19 -4.59
CA LEU A 279 18.02 -21.97 -5.49
C LEU A 279 17.61 -21.02 -6.61
N VAL A 280 18.24 -19.87 -6.67
CA VAL A 280 18.16 -18.95 -7.80
C VAL A 280 19.30 -19.29 -8.76
N ARG A 281 18.99 -19.98 -9.84
CA ARG A 281 19.99 -20.34 -10.86
C ARG A 281 19.71 -19.63 -12.16
N GLY A 282 20.77 -19.19 -12.85
CA GLY A 282 20.59 -18.50 -14.11
C GLY A 282 21.80 -18.53 -15.03
N VAL A 283 21.54 -18.21 -16.28
CA VAL A 283 22.54 -18.10 -17.33
C VAL A 283 22.54 -16.66 -17.84
N VAL A 284 23.72 -16.08 -17.96
CA VAL A 284 23.93 -14.76 -18.56
C VAL A 284 24.74 -14.93 -19.83
N ARG A 285 24.30 -14.27 -20.91
CA ARG A 285 25.00 -14.29 -22.20
C ARG A 285 25.18 -12.87 -22.70
N VAL A 286 26.37 -12.57 -23.21
CA VAL A 286 26.76 -11.27 -23.75
C VAL A 286 27.52 -11.47 -25.05
N TRP A 287 27.04 -10.89 -26.16
CA TRP A 287 27.70 -11.03 -27.45
C TRP A 287 27.60 -9.75 -28.28
N PRO A 288 28.64 -9.45 -29.09
CA PRO A 288 28.59 -8.35 -30.03
C PRO A 288 27.56 -8.61 -31.12
N ILE A 289 26.92 -7.56 -31.59
CA ILE A 289 26.02 -7.61 -32.76
C ILE A 289 26.46 -6.58 -33.79
N ASP A 290 26.42 -6.99 -35.07
CA ASP A 290 26.69 -6.09 -36.15
C ASP A 290 25.41 -5.28 -36.46
N VAL A 291 25.44 -4.02 -36.09
CA VAL A 291 24.43 -3.03 -36.47
C VAL A 291 25.16 -2.06 -37.41
N ARG A 292 24.61 -1.84 -38.61
CA ARG A 292 25.20 -0.92 -39.60
C ARG A 292 25.17 0.54 -39.10
N ASP A 293 26.00 0.81 -38.08
CA ASP A 293 26.22 2.13 -37.53
C ASP A 293 27.72 2.43 -37.61
N PRO A 294 28.11 3.54 -38.30
CA PRO A 294 29.53 3.86 -38.48
C PRO A 294 30.25 4.31 -37.20
N GLN A 295 29.51 4.77 -36.19
CA GLN A 295 30.07 5.37 -34.98
C GLN A 295 29.98 4.47 -33.75
N PHE A 296 28.94 3.61 -33.65
CA PHE A 296 28.68 2.83 -32.47
C PHE A 296 28.88 1.32 -32.69
N LYS A 297 29.46 0.68 -31.70
CA LYS A 297 29.50 -0.78 -31.55
C LYS A 297 28.43 -1.20 -30.55
N PHE A 298 27.71 -2.25 -30.91
CA PHE A 298 26.58 -2.74 -30.10
C PHE A 298 26.85 -4.11 -29.53
N VAL A 299 26.43 -4.29 -28.28
CA VAL A 299 26.48 -5.56 -27.56
C VAL A 299 25.08 -5.92 -27.11
N ARG A 300 24.64 -7.14 -27.37
CA ARG A 300 23.40 -7.71 -26.89
C ARG A 300 23.67 -8.57 -25.67
N TRP A 301 22.73 -8.58 -24.76
CA TRP A 301 22.76 -9.44 -23.60
C TRP A 301 21.41 -10.11 -23.36
N CYS A 302 21.43 -11.29 -22.77
CA CYS A 302 20.29 -12.04 -22.28
C CYS A 302 20.63 -12.67 -20.94
N SER A 303 19.60 -12.80 -20.12
CA SER A 303 19.69 -13.50 -18.86
C SER A 303 18.40 -14.29 -18.63
N ASP A 304 18.57 -15.55 -18.27
CA ASP A 304 17.48 -16.47 -17.96
C ASP A 304 17.71 -17.02 -16.56
N PHE A 305 16.78 -16.75 -15.65
CA PHE A 305 16.83 -17.20 -14.26
C PHE A 305 15.62 -18.04 -13.90
N GLU A 306 15.85 -19.07 -13.12
CA GLU A 306 14.85 -19.94 -12.54
C GLU A 306 15.00 -19.94 -11.02
N VAL A 307 13.88 -19.97 -10.33
CA VAL A 307 13.82 -20.20 -8.88
C VAL A 307 13.34 -21.62 -8.64
N VAL A 308 14.16 -22.40 -7.98
CA VAL A 308 13.90 -23.82 -7.69
C VAL A 308 13.71 -23.99 -6.19
N ASP A 309 12.60 -24.55 -5.78
CA ASP A 309 12.40 -25.05 -4.44
C ASP A 309 13.20 -26.37 -4.28
N LEU A 310 14.21 -26.34 -3.44
CA LEU A 310 15.10 -27.49 -3.24
C LEU A 310 14.46 -28.61 -2.41
N THR A 311 13.41 -28.34 -1.68
CA THR A 311 12.66 -29.33 -0.91
C THR A 311 11.78 -30.17 -1.83
N SER A 312 11.01 -29.51 -2.69
CA SER A 312 10.13 -30.18 -3.65
C SER A 312 10.80 -30.50 -4.99
N GLN A 313 12.00 -29.99 -5.26
CA GLN A 313 12.74 -30.08 -6.54
C GLN A 313 11.93 -29.48 -7.72
N ARG A 314 11.05 -28.52 -7.47
CA ARG A 314 10.21 -27.89 -8.49
C ARG A 314 10.71 -26.50 -8.83
N VAL A 315 10.61 -26.15 -10.10
CA VAL A 315 10.75 -24.75 -10.53
C VAL A 315 9.47 -24.02 -10.11
N VAL A 316 9.62 -23.04 -9.21
CA VAL A 316 8.53 -22.22 -8.69
C VAL A 316 8.35 -20.93 -9.48
N GLY A 317 9.32 -20.62 -10.36
CA GLY A 317 9.19 -19.50 -11.26
C GLY A 317 10.42 -19.26 -12.10
N ALA A 318 10.23 -18.49 -13.18
CA ALA A 318 11.30 -18.17 -14.12
C ALA A 318 11.22 -16.69 -14.54
N LEU A 319 12.38 -16.09 -14.73
CA LEU A 319 12.54 -14.68 -15.11
C LEU A 319 13.54 -14.57 -16.25
N SER A 320 13.18 -13.91 -17.34
CA SER A 320 14.08 -13.64 -18.44
C SER A 320 14.07 -12.16 -18.80
N LYS A 321 15.26 -11.62 -19.00
CA LYS A 321 15.46 -10.24 -19.46
C LYS A 321 16.60 -10.18 -20.47
N GLY A 322 16.52 -9.20 -21.35
CA GLY A 322 17.59 -8.95 -22.31
C GLY A 322 17.52 -7.54 -22.85
N GLY A 323 18.61 -7.13 -23.45
CA GLY A 323 18.74 -5.80 -23.99
C GLY A 323 19.86 -5.65 -25.00
N LYS A 324 20.06 -4.42 -25.45
CA LYS A 324 21.11 -4.04 -26.38
C LYS A 324 21.68 -2.71 -25.92
N GLU A 325 23.00 -2.65 -25.77
CA GLU A 325 23.72 -1.45 -25.42
C GLU A 325 24.72 -1.06 -26.52
N GLY A 326 24.86 0.23 -26.77
CA GLY A 326 25.79 0.77 -27.74
C GLY A 326 26.78 1.73 -27.10
N HIS A 327 28.04 1.71 -27.61
CA HIS A 327 29.10 2.68 -27.26
C HIS A 327 30.11 2.81 -28.41
N LEU A 328 31.05 3.75 -28.30
CA LEU A 328 32.06 3.97 -29.32
C LEU A 328 33.00 2.78 -29.54
N SER A 329 33.16 1.92 -28.55
CA SER A 329 33.91 0.67 -28.64
C SER A 329 33.11 -0.51 -28.05
N GLU A 330 33.39 -1.71 -28.50
CA GLU A 330 32.78 -2.93 -27.97
C GLU A 330 33.08 -3.12 -26.47
N ARG A 331 34.30 -2.80 -26.04
CA ARG A 331 34.68 -2.89 -24.64
C ARG A 331 33.81 -1.98 -23.74
N GLU A 332 33.55 -0.77 -24.20
CA GLU A 332 32.72 0.18 -23.46
C GLU A 332 31.23 -0.18 -23.52
N ALA A 333 30.76 -0.72 -24.66
CA ALA A 333 29.41 -1.28 -24.78
C ALA A 333 29.21 -2.46 -23.81
N THR A 334 30.18 -3.37 -23.71
CA THR A 334 30.16 -4.47 -22.73
C THR A 334 30.19 -3.96 -21.30
N ALA A 335 31.02 -2.96 -20.98
CA ALA A 335 31.04 -2.36 -19.65
C ALA A 335 29.70 -1.70 -19.27
N LYS A 336 28.99 -1.14 -20.26
CA LYS A 336 27.66 -0.58 -20.07
C LYS A 336 26.64 -1.69 -19.82
N VAL A 337 26.68 -2.80 -20.54
CA VAL A 337 25.86 -4.00 -20.29
C VAL A 337 26.03 -4.49 -18.85
N VAL A 338 27.27 -4.62 -18.36
CA VAL A 338 27.56 -5.04 -16.98
C VAL A 338 26.90 -4.10 -15.97
N ARG A 339 27.00 -2.79 -16.18
CA ARG A 339 26.34 -1.81 -15.30
C ARG A 339 24.81 -1.94 -15.29
N VAL A 340 24.18 -2.11 -16.45
CA VAL A 340 22.74 -2.34 -16.55
C VAL A 340 22.34 -3.62 -15.82
N MET A 341 23.09 -4.71 -15.98
CA MET A 341 22.85 -5.96 -15.27
C MET A 341 23.00 -5.80 -13.75
N GLN A 342 23.99 -5.07 -13.29
CA GLN A 342 24.23 -4.86 -11.85
C GLN A 342 23.18 -3.94 -11.21
N GLN A 343 22.81 -2.86 -11.86
CA GLN A 343 21.98 -1.81 -11.27
C GLN A 343 20.48 -2.06 -11.45
N GLU A 344 20.07 -2.44 -12.64
CA GLU A 344 18.65 -2.56 -12.98
C GLU A 344 18.18 -4.01 -12.91
N PHE A 345 18.83 -4.89 -13.67
CA PHE A 345 18.38 -6.27 -13.80
C PHE A 345 18.44 -7.05 -12.50
N SER A 346 19.59 -7.01 -11.78
CA SER A 346 19.75 -7.75 -10.52
C SER A 346 18.79 -7.25 -9.44
N SER A 347 18.53 -5.94 -9.42
CA SER A 347 17.51 -5.35 -8.52
C SER A 347 16.10 -5.83 -8.85
N ASP A 348 15.73 -5.85 -10.13
CA ASP A 348 14.39 -6.29 -10.56
C ASP A 348 14.17 -7.79 -10.27
N VAL A 349 15.20 -8.62 -10.51
CA VAL A 349 15.14 -10.06 -10.20
C VAL A 349 15.03 -10.29 -8.70
N ALA A 350 15.83 -9.57 -7.89
CA ALA A 350 15.77 -9.70 -6.44
C ALA A 350 14.39 -9.30 -5.89
N LYS A 351 13.81 -8.19 -6.38
CA LYS A 351 12.45 -7.75 -6.01
C LYS A 351 11.39 -8.76 -6.41
N ALA A 352 11.47 -9.33 -7.62
CA ALA A 352 10.51 -10.32 -8.08
C ALA A 352 10.56 -11.61 -7.24
N ILE A 353 11.76 -12.08 -6.87
CA ILE A 353 11.94 -13.21 -5.98
C ILE A 353 11.38 -12.91 -4.58
N ALA A 354 11.71 -11.74 -4.05
CA ALA A 354 11.19 -11.31 -2.75
C ALA A 354 9.66 -11.19 -2.75
N ALA A 355 9.07 -10.62 -3.82
CA ALA A 355 7.62 -10.55 -3.97
C ALA A 355 6.97 -11.95 -3.99
N HIS A 356 7.60 -12.93 -4.61
CA HIS A 356 7.14 -14.32 -4.58
C HIS A 356 7.25 -14.93 -3.17
N VAL A 357 8.40 -14.79 -2.51
CA VAL A 357 8.61 -15.28 -1.14
C VAL A 357 7.58 -14.70 -0.18
N TYR A 358 7.35 -13.41 -0.28
CA TYR A 358 6.40 -12.70 0.58
C TYR A 358 4.93 -12.84 0.17
N GLY A 359 4.63 -13.52 -0.95
CA GLY A 359 3.27 -13.77 -1.42
C GLY A 359 2.58 -12.57 -2.06
N GLU A 360 3.35 -11.58 -2.52
CA GLU A 360 2.82 -10.39 -3.20
C GLU A 360 2.52 -10.62 -4.68
N SER A 361 3.31 -11.47 -5.32
CA SER A 361 3.09 -11.90 -6.70
C SER A 361 3.64 -13.29 -6.94
N GLU A 362 3.02 -14.03 -7.84
CA GLU A 362 3.57 -15.29 -8.33
C GLU A 362 4.60 -15.02 -9.43
N LEU A 363 5.70 -15.76 -9.39
CA LEU A 363 6.65 -15.76 -10.51
C LEU A 363 6.02 -16.45 -11.71
N PRO A 364 6.29 -15.99 -12.95
CA PRO A 364 5.85 -16.72 -14.14
C PRO A 364 6.40 -18.15 -14.15
N ALA A 365 5.56 -19.13 -14.43
CA ALA A 365 5.97 -20.54 -14.52
C ALA A 365 6.99 -20.77 -15.64
N GLN A 366 6.94 -19.96 -16.69
CA GLN A 366 7.92 -19.94 -17.79
C GLN A 366 8.36 -18.51 -18.05
N ALA A 367 9.63 -18.30 -18.29
CA ALA A 367 10.17 -17.01 -18.63
C ALA A 367 9.75 -16.61 -20.05
N ASN A 368 9.17 -15.40 -20.18
CA ASN A 368 8.99 -14.77 -21.49
C ASN A 368 10.33 -14.25 -21.98
N GLN A 369 11.01 -15.02 -22.84
CA GLN A 369 12.30 -14.62 -23.39
C GLN A 369 12.17 -13.36 -24.25
N PRO A 370 13.02 -12.34 -24.02
CA PRO A 370 13.04 -11.14 -24.85
C PRO A 370 13.38 -11.46 -26.31
N ALA A 371 12.86 -10.62 -27.22
CA ALA A 371 13.16 -10.77 -28.63
C ALA A 371 14.70 -10.76 -28.89
N GLY A 372 15.19 -11.78 -29.57
CA GLY A 372 16.60 -11.93 -29.88
C GLY A 372 17.45 -12.68 -28.86
N CYS A 373 16.86 -13.17 -27.76
CA CYS A 373 17.53 -14.15 -26.91
C CYS A 373 17.53 -15.52 -27.58
N PRO A 374 18.63 -16.29 -27.50
CA PRO A 374 18.66 -17.68 -27.94
C PRO A 374 17.63 -18.53 -27.19
N ARG A 375 16.85 -19.33 -27.90
CA ARG A 375 15.80 -20.17 -27.30
C ARG A 375 16.32 -21.49 -26.69
N ASP A 376 17.58 -21.84 -26.99
CA ASP A 376 18.13 -23.11 -26.54
C ASP A 376 18.62 -22.99 -25.11
N GLY A 377 18.00 -23.76 -24.24
CA GLY A 377 18.49 -24.01 -22.89
C GLY A 377 19.90 -24.63 -22.94
N LEU A 378 20.71 -24.27 -21.96
CA LEU A 378 21.92 -24.95 -21.49
C LEU A 378 22.68 -25.79 -22.54
N GLY A 379 23.31 -25.15 -23.51
CA GLY A 379 24.30 -25.85 -24.34
C GLY A 379 24.09 -25.78 -25.85
N SER A 380 24.40 -24.65 -26.44
CA SER A 380 25.09 -24.58 -27.73
C SER A 380 25.57 -23.17 -27.96
N ALA A 381 26.88 -23.00 -28.03
CA ALA A 381 27.47 -21.78 -28.58
C ALA A 381 26.92 -21.55 -30.00
N PRO A 382 26.61 -20.31 -30.42
CA PRO A 382 26.21 -20.07 -31.79
C PRO A 382 27.36 -20.53 -32.70
N ALA A 383 27.04 -21.45 -33.61
CA ALA A 383 27.94 -21.79 -34.69
C ALA A 383 28.32 -20.53 -35.43
N SER A 384 29.59 -20.23 -35.51
CA SER A 384 30.16 -19.18 -36.35
C SER A 384 29.62 -19.37 -37.78
N ALA A 385 28.72 -18.48 -38.17
CA ALA A 385 28.32 -18.38 -39.58
C ALA A 385 29.52 -17.84 -40.38
N SER A 386 30.26 -18.73 -40.95
CA SER A 386 31.12 -18.45 -42.09
C SER A 386 30.23 -18.21 -43.32
N HIS A 387 30.09 -16.94 -43.74
CA HIS A 387 30.21 -16.49 -45.14
C HIS A 387 30.10 -14.96 -45.18
#